data_3451a32c8a2a61434e33c3e15e0853b6
#
_entry.id   3451a32c8a2a61434e33c3e15e0853b6
#
_cell.length_a   1.000
_cell.length_b   1.000
_cell.length_c   1.000
_cell.angle_alpha   90.00
_cell.angle_beta   90.00
_cell.angle_gamma   90.00
#
_symmetry.space_group_name_H-M   'P 1'
#
loop_
_entity.id
_entity.type
_entity.pdbx_description
1 polymer ?
#
loop_
_entity_poly.entity_id
_entity_poly.type
_entity_poly.pdbx_seq_one_letter_code
_entity_poly.pdbx_strand_id
1 'polypeptide(L)'
;MDIEIKTSMVVNGQNITSRQLEVLEAIHLKGSKTAAAQSLGISTPVVHRYMVLMEGNIGMTLMASTPTGTELTEMGLRVLETAKIMNLRCHTERGFTVACSPVTEELLMSVISSTKTKADLIVSDDKMNLKLLKEGLVDIIILDDPAYLFDADDFEWAEIGYMDMIHVDNGPSYIRYRYGAQRIAYDHLDLEGVVYKVDAETCLLSDLINSGKSFFVDEFLLLKKGIKIRSATDKKLLRHSITAVYRRDSKEILRMLKALQNKRLD
;
A
#
# COMPACT_ATOMS: atom_id res chain seq x y z
N MET A 1 -4.55 20.72 19.13
CA MET A 1 -4.97 21.38 17.85
C MET A 1 -5.72 20.31 17.08
N ASP A 2 -7.03 20.45 16.96
CA ASP A 2 -7.83 19.49 16.19
C ASP A 2 -7.79 19.92 14.71
N ILE A 3 -7.36 19.01 13.85
CA ILE A 3 -7.33 19.21 12.41
C ILE A 3 -8.38 18.28 11.81
N GLU A 4 -9.44 18.88 11.25
CA GLU A 4 -10.46 18.14 10.51
C GLU A 4 -10.21 18.30 9.02
N ILE A 5 -10.11 17.19 8.30
CA ILE A 5 -9.98 17.20 6.84
C ILE A 5 -11.39 17.13 6.24
N LYS A 6 -11.75 18.12 5.42
CA LYS A 6 -13.02 18.11 4.66
C LYS A 6 -12.73 18.03 3.17
N THR A 7 -13.21 16.96 2.55
CA THR A 7 -13.02 16.74 1.12
C THR A 7 -14.05 17.52 0.30
N SER A 8 -13.62 18.03 -0.84
CA SER A 8 -14.48 18.51 -1.92
C SER A 8 -14.18 17.71 -3.20
N MET A 9 -15.06 17.75 -4.17
CA MET A 9 -14.84 17.05 -5.43
C MET A 9 -15.24 17.91 -6.62
N VAL A 10 -14.66 17.60 -7.78
CA VAL A 10 -15.00 18.27 -9.04
C VAL A 10 -15.84 17.32 -9.89
N VAL A 11 -17.03 17.76 -10.31
CA VAL A 11 -17.93 17.05 -11.22
C VAL A 11 -18.21 17.95 -12.40
N ASN A 12 -17.98 17.49 -13.61
CA ASN A 12 -18.12 18.28 -14.85
C ASN A 12 -17.38 19.63 -14.83
N GLY A 13 -16.18 19.67 -14.20
CA GLY A 13 -15.41 20.90 -14.05
C GLY A 13 -15.92 21.86 -12.96
N GLN A 14 -16.97 21.53 -12.23
CA GLN A 14 -17.57 22.34 -11.17
C GLN A 14 -17.28 21.76 -9.80
N ASN A 15 -16.88 22.62 -8.87
CA ASN A 15 -16.55 22.20 -7.51
C ASN A 15 -17.83 21.94 -6.68
N ILE A 16 -17.91 20.77 -6.07
CA ILE A 16 -18.88 20.41 -5.05
C ILE A 16 -18.17 20.50 -3.71
N THR A 17 -18.64 21.38 -2.85
CA THR A 17 -18.07 21.64 -1.53
C THR A 17 -18.40 20.52 -0.54
N SER A 18 -17.59 20.35 0.51
CA SER A 18 -17.86 19.41 1.61
C SER A 18 -19.26 19.62 2.22
N ARG A 19 -19.69 20.87 2.37
CA ARG A 19 -21.02 21.18 2.92
C ARG A 19 -22.17 20.72 2.01
N GLN A 20 -22.00 20.81 0.69
CA GLN A 20 -22.97 20.29 -0.27
C GLN A 20 -23.03 18.76 -0.22
N LEU A 21 -21.90 18.09 -0.06
CA LEU A 21 -21.85 16.63 0.11
C LEU A 21 -22.53 16.20 1.42
N GLU A 22 -22.29 16.91 2.53
CA GLU A 22 -22.99 16.66 3.81
C GLU A 22 -24.52 16.77 3.65
N VAL A 23 -24.98 17.77 2.91
CA VAL A 23 -26.42 17.95 2.64
C VAL A 23 -26.98 16.82 1.79
N LEU A 24 -26.26 16.41 0.74
CA LEU A 24 -26.66 15.28 -0.12
C LEU A 24 -26.75 13.97 0.69
N GLU A 25 -25.78 13.72 1.55
CA GLU A 25 -25.75 12.55 2.43
C GLU A 25 -26.92 12.57 3.44
N ALA A 26 -27.17 13.72 4.07
CA ALA A 26 -28.26 13.85 5.01
C ALA A 26 -29.64 13.60 4.36
N ILE A 27 -29.84 14.05 3.11
CA ILE A 27 -31.07 13.76 2.35
C ILE A 27 -31.18 12.26 2.08
N HIS A 28 -30.11 11.61 1.66
CA HIS A 28 -30.09 10.16 1.43
C HIS A 28 -30.44 9.36 2.69
N LEU A 29 -29.83 9.70 3.82
CA LEU A 29 -30.02 8.98 5.09
C LEU A 29 -31.42 9.24 5.71
N LYS A 30 -31.98 10.42 5.50
CA LYS A 30 -33.24 10.84 6.15
C LYS A 30 -34.45 10.74 5.24
N GLY A 31 -34.28 10.51 3.94
CA GLY A 31 -35.37 10.35 2.97
C GLY A 31 -36.17 11.64 2.72
N SER A 32 -35.83 12.78 3.33
CA SER A 32 -36.54 14.04 3.07
C SER A 32 -35.66 15.27 3.35
N LYS A 33 -35.89 16.35 2.60
CA LYS A 33 -35.21 17.64 2.78
C LYS A 33 -35.44 18.25 4.16
N THR A 34 -36.65 18.09 4.72
CA THR A 34 -36.99 18.62 6.03
C THR A 34 -36.26 17.88 7.15
N ALA A 35 -36.27 16.52 7.11
CA ALA A 35 -35.55 15.74 8.10
C ALA A 35 -34.02 15.91 7.99
N ALA A 36 -33.48 16.06 6.76
CA ALA A 36 -32.09 16.42 6.54
C ALA A 36 -31.73 17.78 7.14
N ALA A 37 -32.59 18.79 6.95
CA ALA A 37 -32.41 20.11 7.51
C ALA A 37 -32.34 20.08 9.05
N GLN A 38 -33.25 19.36 9.68
CA GLN A 38 -33.25 19.16 11.13
C GLN A 38 -31.98 18.48 11.63
N SER A 39 -31.53 17.42 10.94
CA SER A 39 -30.31 16.70 11.35
C SER A 39 -29.04 17.53 11.21
N LEU A 40 -29.00 18.48 10.29
CA LEU A 40 -27.87 19.39 10.05
C LEU A 40 -27.94 20.70 10.81
N GLY A 41 -29.01 20.96 11.57
CA GLY A 41 -29.21 22.21 12.30
C GLY A 41 -29.40 23.44 11.39
N ILE A 42 -29.98 23.25 10.18
CA ILE A 42 -30.25 24.32 9.21
C ILE A 42 -31.71 24.32 8.78
N SER A 43 -32.14 25.38 8.08
CA SER A 43 -33.52 25.43 7.60
C SER A 43 -33.71 24.67 6.27
N THR A 44 -34.93 24.16 6.03
CA THR A 44 -35.29 23.46 4.78
C THR A 44 -35.03 24.31 3.52
N PRO A 45 -35.31 25.65 3.50
CA PRO A 45 -34.93 26.48 2.35
C PRO A 45 -33.42 26.51 2.06
N VAL A 46 -32.58 26.41 3.10
CA VAL A 46 -31.11 26.35 2.94
C VAL A 46 -30.69 25.03 2.29
N VAL A 47 -31.25 23.90 2.74
CA VAL A 47 -31.03 22.59 2.10
C VAL A 47 -31.43 22.65 0.63
N HIS A 48 -32.63 23.20 0.34
CA HIS A 48 -33.10 23.31 -1.03
C HIS A 48 -32.15 24.16 -1.89
N ARG A 49 -31.67 25.30 -1.37
CA ARG A 49 -30.72 26.19 -2.08
C ARG A 49 -29.40 25.47 -2.38
N TYR A 50 -28.84 24.69 -1.42
CA TYR A 50 -27.63 23.93 -1.66
C TYR A 50 -27.80 22.95 -2.81
N MET A 51 -28.92 22.25 -2.87
CA MET A 51 -29.20 21.25 -3.91
C MET A 51 -29.42 21.89 -5.27
N VAL A 52 -30.23 22.95 -5.35
CA VAL A 52 -30.48 23.67 -6.61
C VAL A 52 -29.17 24.25 -7.18
N LEU A 53 -28.32 24.85 -6.34
CA LEU A 53 -27.03 25.37 -6.79
C LEU A 53 -26.10 24.25 -7.25
N MET A 54 -26.06 23.12 -6.54
CA MET A 54 -25.22 21.99 -6.89
C MET A 54 -25.66 21.38 -8.22
N GLU A 55 -26.95 21.05 -8.38
CA GLU A 55 -27.51 20.49 -9.60
C GLU A 55 -27.38 21.46 -10.80
N GLY A 56 -27.63 22.73 -10.57
CA GLY A 56 -27.48 23.77 -11.59
C GLY A 56 -26.05 23.95 -12.07
N ASN A 57 -25.08 23.92 -11.15
CA ASN A 57 -23.68 24.05 -11.49
C ASN A 57 -23.14 22.87 -12.29
N ILE A 58 -23.49 21.65 -11.87
CA ILE A 58 -22.97 20.43 -12.53
C ILE A 58 -23.80 20.00 -13.75
N GLY A 59 -24.96 20.61 -13.97
CA GLY A 59 -25.85 20.31 -15.08
C GLY A 59 -26.54 18.93 -14.97
N MET A 60 -26.71 18.38 -13.76
CA MET A 60 -27.25 17.04 -13.53
C MET A 60 -28.24 17.05 -12.37
N THR A 61 -29.32 16.28 -12.48
CA THR A 61 -30.27 16.05 -11.40
C THR A 61 -29.74 14.97 -10.46
N LEU A 62 -29.57 15.31 -9.19
CA LEU A 62 -29.06 14.39 -8.16
C LEU A 62 -30.15 13.82 -7.27
N MET A 63 -31.35 14.40 -7.29
CA MET A 63 -32.49 14.00 -6.47
C MET A 63 -33.76 13.90 -7.29
N ALA A 64 -34.64 13.01 -6.87
CA ALA A 64 -36.03 12.88 -7.35
C ALA A 64 -36.99 12.97 -6.19
N SER A 65 -38.11 13.64 -6.39
CA SER A 65 -39.22 13.62 -5.43
C SER A 65 -40.06 12.38 -5.68
N THR A 66 -40.37 11.65 -4.61
CA THR A 66 -41.20 10.45 -4.63
C THR A 66 -42.43 10.69 -3.73
N PRO A 67 -43.48 9.87 -3.85
CA PRO A 67 -44.63 9.97 -2.95
C PRO A 67 -44.29 9.79 -1.46
N THR A 68 -43.16 9.11 -1.19
CA THR A 68 -42.65 8.81 0.16
C THR A 68 -41.60 9.79 0.65
N GLY A 69 -41.12 10.72 -0.21
CA GLY A 69 -40.13 11.70 0.19
C GLY A 69 -39.18 12.17 -0.93
N THR A 70 -37.88 12.19 -0.64
CA THR A 70 -36.86 12.58 -1.59
C THR A 70 -35.82 11.48 -1.64
N GLU A 71 -35.51 10.98 -2.83
CA GLU A 71 -34.53 9.93 -3.08
C GLU A 71 -33.42 10.48 -3.98
N LEU A 72 -32.22 9.91 -3.89
CA LEU A 72 -31.16 10.24 -4.83
C LEU A 72 -31.37 9.53 -6.16
N THR A 73 -31.05 10.20 -7.25
CA THR A 73 -30.92 9.58 -8.56
C THR A 73 -29.68 8.67 -8.59
N GLU A 74 -29.54 7.85 -9.62
CA GLU A 74 -28.33 7.05 -9.85
C GLU A 74 -27.06 7.93 -9.81
N MET A 75 -27.11 9.12 -10.43
CA MET A 75 -26.00 10.08 -10.40
C MET A 75 -25.76 10.64 -9.00
N GLY A 76 -26.83 10.94 -8.24
CA GLY A 76 -26.73 11.38 -6.85
C GLY A 76 -26.07 10.33 -5.95
N LEU A 77 -26.43 9.06 -6.13
CA LEU A 77 -25.80 7.94 -5.42
C LEU A 77 -24.30 7.82 -5.78
N ARG A 78 -23.98 7.88 -7.07
CA ARG A 78 -22.60 7.80 -7.55
C ARG A 78 -21.72 8.92 -7.00
N VAL A 79 -22.21 10.16 -6.97
CA VAL A 79 -21.51 11.31 -6.35
C VAL A 79 -21.28 11.04 -4.86
N LEU A 80 -22.32 10.59 -4.14
CA LEU A 80 -22.24 10.31 -2.70
C LEU A 80 -21.27 9.18 -2.37
N GLU A 81 -21.33 8.07 -3.11
CA GLU A 81 -20.42 6.93 -2.93
C GLU A 81 -18.95 7.33 -3.18
N THR A 82 -18.69 8.09 -4.24
CA THR A 82 -17.35 8.59 -4.52
C THR A 82 -16.85 9.48 -3.38
N ALA A 83 -17.69 10.39 -2.88
CA ALA A 83 -17.35 11.23 -1.74
C ALA A 83 -17.08 10.42 -0.46
N LYS A 84 -17.87 9.38 -0.18
CA LYS A 84 -17.65 8.46 0.96
C LYS A 84 -16.33 7.72 0.86
N ILE A 85 -16.00 7.17 -0.29
CA ILE A 85 -14.71 6.50 -0.52
C ILE A 85 -13.55 7.47 -0.28
N MET A 86 -13.63 8.70 -0.77
CA MET A 86 -12.60 9.72 -0.56
C MET A 86 -12.49 10.12 0.92
N ASN A 87 -13.63 10.33 1.59
CA ASN A 87 -13.65 10.62 3.02
C ASN A 87 -13.05 9.49 3.85
N LEU A 88 -13.38 8.23 3.56
CA LEU A 88 -12.76 7.08 4.21
C LEU A 88 -11.24 7.06 4.02
N ARG A 89 -10.76 7.38 2.83
CA ARG A 89 -9.31 7.48 2.56
C ARG A 89 -8.62 8.63 3.31
N CYS A 90 -9.34 9.73 3.58
CA CYS A 90 -8.81 10.90 4.26
C CYS A 90 -8.97 10.86 5.79
N HIS A 91 -10.01 10.20 6.30
CA HIS A 91 -10.43 10.22 7.71
C HIS A 91 -10.21 8.90 8.44
N THR A 92 -9.67 7.90 7.77
CA THR A 92 -9.24 6.72 8.50
C THR A 92 -8.26 7.21 9.56
N GLU A 93 -8.58 7.06 10.85
CA GLU A 93 -7.59 7.04 11.92
C GLU A 93 -6.60 5.96 11.49
N ARG A 94 -5.61 6.40 10.75
CA ARG A 94 -4.66 5.51 10.14
C ARG A 94 -3.83 4.92 11.27
N GLY A 95 -4.04 3.64 11.52
CA GLY A 95 -3.17 2.87 12.38
C GLY A 95 -1.73 2.91 11.84
N PHE A 96 -0.77 2.63 12.70
CA PHE A 96 0.61 2.47 12.28
C PHE A 96 0.69 1.39 11.20
N THR A 97 1.19 1.76 10.02
CA THR A 97 1.17 0.89 8.83
C THR A 97 2.60 0.61 8.36
N VAL A 98 2.88 -0.65 8.17
CA VAL A 98 4.18 -1.16 7.70
C VAL A 98 4.01 -1.79 6.33
N ALA A 99 4.98 -1.62 5.43
CA ALA A 99 4.97 -2.34 4.16
C ALA A 99 6.29 -3.10 3.95
N CYS A 100 6.20 -4.24 3.29
CA CYS A 100 7.34 -5.10 2.96
C CYS A 100 7.09 -5.93 1.72
N SER A 101 8.08 -6.69 1.31
CA SER A 101 7.93 -7.75 0.31
C SER A 101 7.53 -9.09 0.95
N PRO A 102 7.10 -10.08 0.14
CA PRO A 102 6.92 -11.45 0.62
C PRO A 102 8.17 -12.09 1.23
N VAL A 103 9.36 -11.58 0.91
CA VAL A 103 10.63 -12.08 1.46
C VAL A 103 10.72 -11.79 2.96
N THR A 104 10.34 -10.57 3.37
CA THR A 104 10.46 -10.10 4.75
C THR A 104 9.14 -10.09 5.53
N GLU A 105 8.03 -10.59 4.92
CA GLU A 105 6.70 -10.64 5.53
C GLU A 105 6.69 -11.36 6.89
N GLU A 106 7.19 -12.59 6.96
CA GLU A 106 7.18 -13.38 8.20
C GLU A 106 8.08 -12.78 9.29
N LEU A 107 9.18 -12.13 8.88
CA LEU A 107 10.03 -11.38 9.80
C LEU A 107 9.23 -10.27 10.47
N LEU A 108 8.53 -9.45 9.68
CA LEU A 108 7.71 -8.36 10.19
C LEU A 108 6.54 -8.85 11.04
N MET A 109 5.82 -9.88 10.61
CA MET A 109 4.74 -10.45 11.41
C MET A 109 5.24 -10.92 12.78
N SER A 110 6.42 -11.56 12.82
CA SER A 110 7.06 -11.97 14.08
C SER A 110 7.41 -10.78 14.97
N VAL A 111 7.90 -9.67 14.40
CA VAL A 111 8.25 -8.46 15.12
C VAL A 111 6.99 -7.74 15.63
N ILE A 112 5.97 -7.56 14.79
CA ILE A 112 4.68 -6.96 15.17
C ILE A 112 4.08 -7.74 16.35
N SER A 113 4.05 -9.08 16.27
CA SER A 113 3.54 -9.94 17.33
C SER A 113 4.34 -9.81 18.63
N SER A 114 5.68 -9.86 18.54
CA SER A 114 6.56 -9.81 19.73
C SER A 114 6.55 -8.46 20.43
N THR A 115 6.43 -7.37 19.69
CA THR A 115 6.38 -6.00 20.21
C THR A 115 4.99 -5.58 20.67
N LYS A 116 3.96 -6.38 20.39
CA LYS A 116 2.53 -6.06 20.59
C LYS A 116 2.14 -4.71 19.95
N THR A 117 2.79 -4.36 18.85
CA THR A 117 2.49 -3.15 18.11
C THR A 117 1.21 -3.39 17.31
N LYS A 118 0.22 -2.49 17.47
CA LYS A 118 -0.93 -2.48 16.55
C LYS A 118 -0.45 -1.89 15.24
N ALA A 119 -0.24 -2.72 14.25
CA ALA A 119 0.20 -2.30 12.93
C ALA A 119 -0.57 -3.05 11.85
N ASP A 120 -0.94 -2.33 10.80
CA ASP A 120 -1.43 -2.91 9.56
C ASP A 120 -0.22 -3.26 8.69
N LEU A 121 -0.25 -4.42 8.04
CA LEU A 121 0.82 -4.89 7.17
C LEU A 121 0.35 -4.90 5.72
N ILE A 122 1.10 -4.21 4.86
CA ILE A 122 0.93 -4.25 3.40
C ILE A 122 2.09 -5.03 2.81
N VAL A 123 1.79 -6.00 1.95
CA VAL A 123 2.79 -6.82 1.26
C VAL A 123 2.77 -6.50 -0.23
N SER A 124 3.89 -5.97 -0.75
CA SER A 124 4.03 -5.60 -2.17
C SER A 124 5.51 -5.64 -2.58
N ASP A 125 5.84 -5.22 -3.80
CA ASP A 125 7.23 -5.06 -4.23
C ASP A 125 7.85 -3.74 -3.71
N ASP A 126 9.19 -3.66 -3.69
CA ASP A 126 9.93 -2.51 -3.17
C ASP A 126 9.54 -1.19 -3.84
N LYS A 127 9.32 -1.21 -5.15
CA LYS A 127 8.91 -0.03 -5.91
C LYS A 127 7.54 0.50 -5.45
N MET A 128 6.57 -0.40 -5.23
CA MET A 128 5.26 -0.03 -4.73
C MET A 128 5.34 0.42 -3.27
N ASN A 129 6.11 -0.29 -2.43
CA ASN A 129 6.30 0.07 -1.03
C ASN A 129 6.91 1.48 -0.89
N LEU A 130 7.94 1.79 -1.68
CA LEU A 130 8.53 3.13 -1.70
C LEU A 130 7.54 4.20 -2.17
N LYS A 131 6.71 3.90 -3.18
CA LYS A 131 5.63 4.81 -3.59
C LYS A 131 4.64 5.07 -2.46
N LEU A 132 4.20 4.03 -1.75
CA LEU A 132 3.29 4.17 -0.61
C LEU A 132 3.90 5.04 0.50
N LEU A 133 5.21 4.90 0.78
CA LEU A 133 5.91 5.74 1.75
C LEU A 133 5.97 7.20 1.29
N LYS A 134 6.30 7.46 0.02
CA LYS A 134 6.34 8.81 -0.58
C LYS A 134 4.98 9.50 -0.52
N GLU A 135 3.91 8.78 -0.77
CA GLU A 135 2.52 9.28 -0.68
C GLU A 135 2.02 9.39 0.76
N GLY A 136 2.84 9.01 1.74
CA GLY A 136 2.46 9.04 3.13
C GLY A 136 1.39 7.99 3.49
N LEU A 137 1.24 6.91 2.75
CA LEU A 137 0.27 5.83 2.99
C LEU A 137 0.80 4.71 3.88
N VAL A 138 2.08 4.65 4.17
CA VAL A 138 2.74 3.78 5.14
C VAL A 138 3.74 4.59 5.98
N ASP A 139 4.04 4.12 7.20
CA ASP A 139 4.91 4.82 8.13
C ASP A 139 6.35 4.34 8.02
N ILE A 140 6.54 3.07 7.72
CA ILE A 140 7.83 2.40 7.54
C ILE A 140 7.71 1.33 6.47
N ILE A 141 8.73 1.18 5.66
CA ILE A 141 8.85 0.11 4.68
C ILE A 141 10.14 -0.68 4.92
N ILE A 142 10.13 -1.95 4.51
CA ILE A 142 11.33 -2.77 4.46
C ILE A 142 11.65 -3.04 3.01
N LEU A 143 12.87 -2.66 2.60
CA LEU A 143 13.42 -2.86 1.27
C LEU A 143 14.33 -4.07 1.25
N ASP A 144 14.16 -4.92 0.25
CA ASP A 144 15.03 -6.06 -0.01
C ASP A 144 16.21 -5.67 -0.91
N ASP A 145 16.01 -4.77 -1.87
CA ASP A 145 17.08 -4.28 -2.75
C ASP A 145 17.55 -2.88 -2.30
N PRO A 146 18.81 -2.75 -1.84
CA PRO A 146 19.36 -1.47 -1.40
C PRO A 146 19.45 -0.40 -2.51
N ALA A 147 19.32 -0.77 -3.79
CA ALA A 147 19.30 0.20 -4.88
C ALA A 147 18.14 1.20 -4.77
N TYR A 148 17.02 0.81 -4.16
CA TYR A 148 15.89 1.72 -3.94
C TYR A 148 16.16 2.83 -2.92
N LEU A 149 17.26 2.76 -2.15
CA LEU A 149 17.69 3.85 -1.26
C LEU A 149 18.09 5.11 -2.04
N PHE A 150 18.58 4.98 -3.28
CA PHE A 150 18.89 6.13 -4.14
C PHE A 150 17.64 6.95 -4.50
N ASP A 151 16.47 6.36 -4.42
CA ASP A 151 15.19 7.03 -4.64
C ASP A 151 14.53 7.50 -3.34
N ALA A 152 15.21 7.37 -2.21
CA ALA A 152 14.67 7.63 -0.86
C ALA A 152 15.40 8.77 -0.12
N ASP A 153 16.00 9.73 -0.83
CA ASP A 153 16.84 10.80 -0.27
C ASP A 153 16.15 11.66 0.81
N ASP A 154 14.82 11.79 0.74
CA ASP A 154 14.02 12.56 1.70
C ASP A 154 13.61 11.77 2.95
N PHE A 155 14.12 10.55 3.13
CA PHE A 155 13.71 9.64 4.19
C PHE A 155 14.89 9.21 5.05
N GLU A 156 14.59 8.92 6.31
CA GLU A 156 15.52 8.24 7.21
C GLU A 156 15.56 6.76 6.88
N TRP A 157 16.70 6.13 7.09
CA TRP A 157 16.83 4.70 6.91
C TRP A 157 17.75 4.05 7.94
N ALA A 158 17.56 2.76 8.16
CA ALA A 158 18.40 1.95 9.04
C ALA A 158 18.57 0.56 8.45
N GLU A 159 19.81 0.09 8.38
CA GLU A 159 20.10 -1.30 8.07
C GLU A 159 19.61 -2.19 9.22
N ILE A 160 18.86 -3.25 8.89
CA ILE A 160 18.32 -4.19 9.87
C ILE A 160 18.99 -5.56 9.80
N GLY A 161 19.74 -5.84 8.74
CA GLY A 161 20.50 -7.06 8.59
C GLY A 161 20.80 -7.40 7.14
N TYR A 162 21.21 -8.64 6.90
CA TYR A 162 21.57 -9.15 5.59
C TYR A 162 20.82 -10.43 5.31
N MET A 163 20.53 -10.67 4.03
CA MET A 163 20.02 -11.95 3.54
C MET A 163 20.88 -12.46 2.41
N ASP A 164 20.96 -13.79 2.28
CA ASP A 164 21.67 -14.45 1.21
C ASP A 164 20.65 -15.03 0.20
N MET A 165 20.98 -14.97 -1.09
CA MET A 165 20.17 -15.64 -2.10
C MET A 165 20.73 -17.01 -2.47
N ILE A 166 19.84 -17.92 -2.80
CA ILE A 166 20.12 -19.22 -3.39
C ILE A 166 20.06 -19.09 -4.90
N HIS A 167 21.07 -19.62 -5.59
CA HIS A 167 21.09 -19.81 -7.03
C HIS A 167 20.79 -21.27 -7.34
N VAL A 168 19.70 -21.53 -8.05
CA VAL A 168 19.41 -22.82 -8.67
C VAL A 168 19.80 -22.74 -10.13
N ASP A 169 20.76 -23.56 -10.55
CA ASP A 169 21.26 -23.60 -11.92
C ASP A 169 20.80 -24.89 -12.62
N ASN A 170 19.87 -24.75 -13.54
CA ASN A 170 19.35 -25.80 -14.42
C ASN A 170 19.63 -25.47 -15.91
N GLY A 171 20.64 -24.63 -16.19
CA GLY A 171 21.03 -24.20 -17.53
C GLY A 171 20.64 -22.75 -17.86
N PRO A 172 20.74 -22.34 -19.13
CA PRO A 172 20.67 -20.92 -19.51
C PRO A 172 19.27 -20.30 -19.49
N SER A 173 18.22 -21.10 -19.27
CA SER A 173 16.83 -20.63 -19.22
C SER A 173 16.44 -20.32 -17.79
N TYR A 174 16.12 -19.07 -17.51
CA TYR A 174 15.78 -18.55 -16.19
C TYR A 174 14.31 -18.17 -16.07
N ILE A 175 13.75 -18.38 -14.87
CA ILE A 175 12.51 -17.75 -14.41
C ILE A 175 12.86 -16.77 -13.30
N ARG A 176 12.42 -15.51 -13.43
CA ARG A 176 12.67 -14.45 -12.45
C ARG A 176 11.59 -14.47 -11.37
N TYR A 177 12.00 -14.45 -10.12
CA TYR A 177 11.10 -14.16 -9.02
C TYR A 177 10.89 -12.64 -8.94
N ARG A 178 9.66 -12.21 -8.73
CA ARG A 178 9.31 -10.78 -8.72
C ARG A 178 9.87 -10.01 -7.52
N TYR A 179 10.18 -10.70 -6.43
CA TYR A 179 10.56 -10.10 -5.16
C TYR A 179 12.02 -10.42 -4.80
N GLY A 180 12.55 -9.71 -3.77
CA GLY A 180 13.92 -9.83 -3.35
C GLY A 180 14.90 -9.04 -4.23
N ALA A 181 16.16 -9.05 -3.87
CA ALA A 181 17.22 -8.30 -4.55
C ALA A 181 17.68 -8.96 -5.88
N GLN A 182 16.75 -9.33 -6.74
CA GLN A 182 17.01 -10.05 -8.00
C GLN A 182 18.07 -9.39 -8.88
N ARG A 183 18.11 -8.04 -8.88
CA ARG A 183 19.13 -7.29 -9.63
C ARG A 183 20.55 -7.75 -9.29
N ILE A 184 20.87 -7.89 -8.01
CA ILE A 184 22.19 -8.30 -7.53
C ILE A 184 22.59 -9.67 -8.10
N ALA A 185 21.63 -10.59 -8.17
CA ALA A 185 21.89 -11.94 -8.69
C ALA A 185 22.12 -11.94 -10.20
N TYR A 186 21.36 -11.16 -10.96
CA TYR A 186 21.55 -11.07 -12.41
C TYR A 186 22.79 -10.26 -12.76
N ASP A 187 23.10 -9.17 -12.03
CA ASP A 187 24.37 -8.42 -12.17
C ASP A 187 25.59 -9.34 -11.93
N HIS A 188 25.48 -10.30 -10.97
CA HIS A 188 26.52 -11.28 -10.76
C HIS A 188 26.73 -12.19 -11.98
N LEU A 189 25.66 -12.70 -12.61
CA LEU A 189 25.78 -13.48 -13.85
C LEU A 189 26.42 -12.68 -14.99
N ASP A 190 26.06 -11.43 -15.13
CA ASP A 190 26.62 -10.53 -16.15
C ASP A 190 28.12 -10.29 -15.92
N LEU A 191 28.54 -10.11 -14.66
CA LEU A 191 29.96 -9.94 -14.29
C LEU A 191 30.78 -11.20 -14.55
N GLU A 192 30.22 -12.39 -14.34
CA GLU A 192 30.85 -13.68 -14.64
C GLU A 192 30.78 -14.06 -16.12
N GLY A 193 30.16 -13.24 -16.96
CA GLY A 193 30.02 -13.48 -18.41
C GLY A 193 29.12 -14.67 -18.75
N VAL A 194 28.21 -15.04 -17.85
CA VAL A 194 27.29 -16.15 -18.06
C VAL A 194 26.22 -15.75 -19.08
N VAL A 195 26.04 -16.59 -20.13
CA VAL A 195 24.98 -16.37 -21.11
C VAL A 195 23.67 -16.96 -20.57
N TYR A 196 22.67 -16.13 -20.36
CA TYR A 196 21.36 -16.57 -19.87
C TYR A 196 20.22 -15.85 -20.59
N LYS A 197 19.02 -16.39 -20.44
CA LYS A 197 17.77 -15.78 -20.94
C LYS A 197 16.68 -15.91 -19.88
N VAL A 198 16.07 -14.79 -19.51
CA VAL A 198 14.88 -14.79 -18.67
C VAL A 198 13.65 -15.01 -19.55
N ASP A 199 13.03 -16.17 -19.43
CA ASP A 199 11.87 -16.56 -20.25
C ASP A 199 10.54 -16.24 -19.60
N ALA A 200 10.49 -16.08 -18.29
CA ALA A 200 9.27 -15.80 -17.54
C ALA A 200 9.56 -15.06 -16.24
N GLU A 201 8.53 -14.46 -15.68
CA GLU A 201 8.51 -13.89 -14.33
C GLU A 201 7.34 -14.50 -13.56
N THR A 202 7.53 -14.74 -12.25
CA THR A 202 6.47 -15.22 -11.36
C THR A 202 6.51 -14.49 -10.00
N CYS A 203 5.36 -14.38 -9.36
CA CYS A 203 5.21 -13.97 -7.97
C CYS A 203 4.98 -15.16 -7.02
N LEU A 204 4.88 -16.38 -7.54
CA LEU A 204 4.61 -17.59 -6.77
C LEU A 204 5.89 -18.42 -6.59
N LEU A 205 6.26 -18.66 -5.34
CA LEU A 205 7.41 -19.50 -5.01
C LEU A 205 7.24 -20.94 -5.53
N SER A 206 6.01 -21.48 -5.53
CA SER A 206 5.70 -22.79 -6.09
C SER A 206 6.04 -22.92 -7.57
N ASP A 207 5.71 -21.88 -8.35
CA ASP A 207 5.98 -21.87 -9.78
C ASP A 207 7.48 -21.81 -10.06
N LEU A 208 8.19 -20.99 -9.26
CA LEU A 208 9.63 -20.88 -9.33
C LEU A 208 10.30 -22.26 -9.14
N ILE A 209 9.96 -22.96 -8.04
CA ILE A 209 10.54 -24.25 -7.68
C ILE A 209 10.18 -25.34 -8.69
N ASN A 210 8.95 -25.33 -9.20
CA ASN A 210 8.46 -26.37 -10.12
C ASN A 210 8.77 -26.07 -11.61
N SER A 211 9.40 -24.93 -11.90
CA SER A 211 9.65 -24.51 -13.29
C SER A 211 10.61 -25.42 -14.08
N GLY A 212 11.48 -26.14 -13.38
CA GLY A 212 12.61 -26.85 -13.99
C GLY A 212 13.68 -25.93 -14.60
N LYS A 213 13.56 -24.60 -14.43
CA LYS A 213 14.49 -23.59 -14.92
C LYS A 213 15.46 -23.13 -13.84
N SER A 214 16.45 -22.35 -14.23
CA SER A 214 17.33 -21.65 -13.31
C SER A 214 16.62 -20.46 -12.67
N PHE A 215 16.95 -20.15 -11.41
CA PHE A 215 16.36 -19.02 -10.70
C PHE A 215 17.19 -18.58 -9.50
N PHE A 216 16.87 -17.41 -8.98
CA PHE A 216 17.36 -16.89 -7.73
C PHE A 216 16.21 -16.66 -6.75
N VAL A 217 16.46 -16.92 -5.48
CA VAL A 217 15.48 -16.71 -4.41
C VAL A 217 16.17 -16.55 -3.06
N ASP A 218 15.62 -15.71 -2.19
CA ASP A 218 16.15 -15.52 -0.86
C ASP A 218 16.10 -16.79 -0.03
N GLU A 219 17.22 -17.14 0.60
CA GLU A 219 17.32 -18.34 1.44
C GLU A 219 16.33 -18.27 2.61
N PHE A 220 16.18 -17.08 3.20
CA PHE A 220 15.25 -16.87 4.30
C PHE A 220 13.82 -17.28 3.93
N LEU A 221 13.35 -16.92 2.74
CA LEU A 221 12.02 -17.29 2.26
C LEU A 221 11.86 -18.81 2.11
N LEU A 222 12.90 -19.51 1.61
CA LEU A 222 12.89 -20.96 1.50
C LEU A 222 12.87 -21.65 2.86
N LEU A 223 13.73 -21.20 3.78
CA LEU A 223 13.83 -21.79 5.12
C LEU A 223 12.53 -21.64 5.91
N LYS A 224 11.85 -20.52 5.78
CA LYS A 224 10.53 -20.30 6.41
C LYS A 224 9.45 -21.22 5.87
N LYS A 225 9.56 -21.66 4.63
CA LYS A 225 8.66 -22.67 4.03
C LYS A 225 9.14 -24.11 4.27
N GLY A 226 10.22 -24.31 5.06
CA GLY A 226 10.79 -25.63 5.33
C GLY A 226 11.53 -26.24 4.12
N ILE A 227 11.87 -25.44 3.12
CA ILE A 227 12.50 -25.86 1.88
C ILE A 227 14.01 -25.68 2.01
N LYS A 228 14.79 -26.71 1.71
CA LYS A 228 16.26 -26.63 1.70
C LYS A 228 16.75 -26.95 0.29
N ILE A 229 17.39 -25.99 -0.34
CA ILE A 229 18.00 -26.12 -1.67
C ILE A 229 19.48 -25.74 -1.54
N ARG A 230 20.35 -26.54 -2.19
CA ARG A 230 21.77 -26.19 -2.27
C ARG A 230 21.97 -25.15 -3.36
N SER A 231 22.66 -24.06 -3.03
CA SER A 231 23.02 -23.03 -4.00
C SER A 231 24.13 -23.53 -4.93
N ALA A 232 24.00 -23.23 -6.22
CA ALA A 232 25.04 -23.46 -7.22
C ALA A 232 26.19 -22.45 -7.10
N THR A 233 25.89 -21.25 -6.62
CA THR A 233 26.87 -20.16 -6.39
C THR A 233 27.08 -19.96 -4.89
N ASP A 234 28.24 -19.47 -4.47
CA ASP A 234 28.46 -19.06 -3.07
C ASP A 234 27.48 -17.96 -2.71
N LYS A 235 26.62 -18.22 -1.72
CA LYS A 235 25.58 -17.31 -1.27
C LYS A 235 26.12 -15.94 -0.82
N LYS A 236 27.34 -15.90 -0.32
CA LYS A 236 27.99 -14.64 0.10
C LYS A 236 28.18 -13.65 -1.04
N LEU A 237 28.31 -14.13 -2.29
CA LEU A 237 28.40 -13.30 -3.49
C LEU A 237 27.03 -12.69 -3.86
N LEU A 238 25.95 -13.26 -3.35
CA LEU A 238 24.59 -12.83 -3.59
C LEU A 238 23.95 -12.21 -2.33
N ARG A 239 24.79 -11.85 -1.35
CA ARG A 239 24.36 -11.22 -0.09
C ARG A 239 23.92 -9.79 -0.35
N HIS A 240 22.81 -9.40 0.25
CA HIS A 240 22.27 -8.05 0.19
C HIS A 240 21.81 -7.56 1.56
N SER A 241 21.83 -6.25 1.76
CA SER A 241 21.30 -5.65 2.98
C SER A 241 19.79 -5.51 2.92
N ILE A 242 19.15 -5.73 4.05
CA ILE A 242 17.74 -5.45 4.27
C ILE A 242 17.64 -4.15 5.04
N THR A 243 16.88 -3.21 4.53
CA THR A 243 16.87 -1.83 5.03
C THR A 243 15.46 -1.37 5.35
N ALA A 244 15.28 -0.82 6.55
CA ALA A 244 14.07 -0.11 6.92
C ALA A 244 14.16 1.35 6.47
N VAL A 245 13.10 1.88 5.85
CA VAL A 245 13.02 3.28 5.40
C VAL A 245 11.74 3.90 5.96
N TYR A 246 11.84 5.11 6.49
CA TYR A 246 10.74 5.80 7.16
C TYR A 246 10.91 7.32 7.07
N ARG A 247 9.84 8.08 7.29
CA ARG A 247 9.86 9.54 7.10
C ARG A 247 10.50 10.32 8.26
N ARG A 248 10.25 9.86 9.49
CA ARG A 248 10.76 10.49 10.74
C ARG A 248 10.63 9.51 11.89
N ASP A 249 11.42 9.70 12.91
CA ASP A 249 11.35 8.93 14.13
C ASP A 249 9.98 9.04 14.82
N SER A 250 9.47 7.89 15.27
CA SER A 250 8.36 7.79 16.23
C SER A 250 8.67 6.70 17.26
N LYS A 251 7.90 6.66 18.34
CA LYS A 251 8.08 5.62 19.36
C LYS A 251 7.84 4.21 18.78
N GLU A 252 6.88 4.09 17.89
CA GLU A 252 6.52 2.86 17.21
C GLU A 252 7.65 2.42 16.27
N ILE A 253 8.18 3.32 15.45
CA ILE A 253 9.30 3.07 14.53
C ILE A 253 10.54 2.64 15.30
N LEU A 254 10.98 3.40 16.30
CA LEU A 254 12.16 3.07 17.08
C LEU A 254 12.05 1.72 17.80
N ARG A 255 10.86 1.40 18.32
CA ARG A 255 10.58 0.07 18.93
C ARG A 255 10.70 -1.05 17.90
N MET A 256 10.16 -0.84 16.70
CA MET A 256 10.18 -1.81 15.61
C MET A 256 11.61 -2.01 15.08
N LEU A 257 12.36 -0.94 14.83
CA LEU A 257 13.76 -1.00 14.39
C LEU A 257 14.62 -1.79 15.36
N LYS A 258 14.51 -1.50 16.67
CA LYS A 258 15.23 -2.25 17.70
C LYS A 258 14.88 -3.74 17.71
N ALA A 259 13.62 -4.07 17.49
CA ALA A 259 13.19 -5.46 17.44
C ALA A 259 13.66 -6.18 16.16
N LEU A 260 13.66 -5.48 15.02
CA LEU A 260 14.18 -6.00 13.74
C LEU A 260 15.69 -6.28 13.82
N GLN A 261 16.48 -5.32 14.30
CA GLN A 261 17.94 -5.46 14.46
C GLN A 261 18.37 -6.56 15.44
N ASN A 262 17.51 -6.93 16.39
CA ASN A 262 17.75 -8.04 17.31
C ASN A 262 17.36 -9.43 16.72
N LYS A 263 16.73 -9.48 15.57
CA LYS A 263 16.42 -10.72 14.88
C LYS A 263 17.61 -11.16 14.00
N ARG A 264 17.99 -12.44 14.13
CA ARG A 264 18.91 -13.01 13.15
C ARG A 264 18.17 -13.30 11.86
N LEU A 265 18.75 -12.88 10.75
CA LEU A 265 18.23 -13.09 9.38
C LEU A 265 18.97 -14.24 8.67
N ASP A 266 20.02 -14.77 9.29
CA ASP A 266 20.85 -15.90 8.88
C ASP A 266 20.47 -17.22 9.61
#